data_89ceb9dd6b88fa5847d3ff61649937e7
#
_entry.id   89ceb9dd6b88fa5847d3ff61649937e7
#
_cell.length_a   1.000
_cell.length_b   1.000
_cell.length_c   1.000
_cell.angle_alpha   90.00
_cell.angle_beta   90.00
_cell.angle_gamma   90.00
#
_symmetry.space_group_name_H-M   'P 1'
#
loop_
_entity.id
_entity.type
_entity.pdbx_description
1 polymer ?
#
loop_
_entity_poly.entity_id
_entity_poly.type
_entity_poly.pdbx_seq_one_letter_code
_entity_poly.pdbx_strand_id
1 'polypeptide(L)'
;MALRSFDEAPWARGGLVRWGALRARARAWIAEYGVKTQGERAAIRTLSGGNVQRAVLARELAGEAELLLVSNPVFGLDFAAVAEIHGRLLAARDRGAAVLLVSEDLDELLALADRIVVMSEGRIVHDVPAAGADRASLGAFMGGRGHGHEAAHDAGKVAA
;
A
#
# COMPACT_ATOMS: atom_id res chain seq x y z
N MET A 1 -17.30 -0.22 3.27
CA MET A 1 -16.52 -1.31 3.89
C MET A 1 -16.91 -2.71 3.42
N ALA A 2 -18.14 -3.01 3.02
CA ALA A 2 -18.58 -4.37 2.67
C ALA A 2 -18.51 -4.74 1.19
N LEU A 3 -18.03 -3.89 0.31
CA LEU A 3 -18.14 -4.04 -1.15
C LEU A 3 -17.41 -5.24 -1.78
N ARG A 4 -16.45 -5.84 -1.09
CA ARG A 4 -15.66 -6.96 -1.64
C ARG A 4 -16.17 -8.35 -1.25
N SER A 5 -16.96 -8.47 -0.21
CA SER A 5 -17.30 -9.77 0.36
C SER A 5 -18.74 -9.86 0.91
N PHE A 6 -19.61 -8.94 0.49
CA PHE A 6 -20.98 -8.89 1.03
C PHE A 6 -21.84 -10.07 0.57
N ASP A 7 -21.47 -10.72 -0.53
CA ASP A 7 -22.14 -11.86 -1.18
C ASP A 7 -21.54 -13.22 -0.79
N GLU A 8 -20.43 -13.23 -0.03
CA GLU A 8 -19.75 -14.42 0.43
C GLU A 8 -20.18 -14.84 1.86
N ALA A 9 -20.01 -16.12 2.21
CA ALA A 9 -20.14 -16.57 3.60
C ALA A 9 -19.01 -15.94 4.46
N PRO A 10 -19.30 -15.56 5.69
CA PRO A 10 -20.54 -15.67 6.45
C PRO A 10 -21.53 -14.51 6.27
N TRP A 11 -21.27 -13.56 5.34
CA TRP A 11 -21.99 -12.29 5.17
C TRP A 11 -23.26 -12.43 4.34
N ALA A 12 -23.33 -13.47 3.49
CA ALA A 12 -24.54 -13.85 2.75
C ALA A 12 -24.90 -15.32 2.99
N ARG A 13 -26.17 -15.64 2.83
CA ARG A 13 -26.69 -17.00 2.85
C ARG A 13 -27.92 -17.10 1.96
N GLY A 14 -27.90 -18.02 0.99
CA GLY A 14 -29.03 -18.24 0.06
C GLY A 14 -29.39 -16.97 -0.74
N GLY A 15 -28.40 -16.19 -1.17
CA GLY A 15 -28.62 -14.94 -1.93
C GLY A 15 -29.07 -13.74 -1.07
N LEU A 16 -29.24 -13.90 0.23
CA LEU A 16 -29.64 -12.82 1.14
C LEU A 16 -28.46 -12.31 1.97
N VAL A 17 -28.28 -10.99 1.97
CA VAL A 17 -27.23 -10.31 2.75
C VAL A 17 -27.58 -10.25 4.22
N ARG A 18 -26.69 -10.70 5.08
CA ARG A 18 -26.82 -10.68 6.55
C ARG A 18 -26.36 -9.34 7.11
N TRP A 19 -27.20 -8.32 6.99
CA TRP A 19 -26.89 -6.95 7.40
C TRP A 19 -26.41 -6.83 8.85
N GLY A 20 -26.94 -7.64 9.77
CA GLY A 20 -26.49 -7.67 11.17
C GLY A 20 -25.02 -8.04 11.30
N ALA A 21 -24.59 -9.10 10.59
CA ALA A 21 -23.20 -9.55 10.57
C ALA A 21 -22.26 -8.53 9.93
N LEU A 22 -22.64 -7.93 8.80
CA LEU A 22 -21.86 -6.87 8.15
C LEU A 22 -21.69 -5.63 9.05
N ARG A 23 -22.73 -5.22 9.77
CA ARG A 23 -22.64 -4.10 10.72
C ARG A 23 -21.73 -4.43 11.91
N ALA A 24 -21.80 -5.65 12.43
CA ALA A 24 -20.91 -6.08 13.50
C ALA A 24 -19.44 -6.06 13.05
N ARG A 25 -19.13 -6.56 11.84
CA ARG A 25 -17.79 -6.48 11.24
C ARG A 25 -17.34 -5.03 11.05
N ALA A 26 -18.22 -4.17 10.51
CA ALA A 26 -17.88 -2.76 10.31
C ALA A 26 -17.56 -2.06 11.64
N ARG A 27 -18.29 -2.34 12.71
CA ARG A 27 -17.98 -1.81 14.06
C ARG A 27 -16.62 -2.30 14.57
N ALA A 28 -16.32 -3.59 14.38
CA ALA A 28 -15.03 -4.14 14.76
C ALA A 28 -13.88 -3.43 14.02
N TRP A 29 -13.99 -3.25 12.70
CA TRP A 29 -12.98 -2.54 11.92
C TRP A 29 -12.86 -1.05 12.27
N ILE A 30 -13.98 -0.37 12.55
CA ILE A 30 -13.96 1.02 13.02
C ILE A 30 -13.13 1.14 14.30
N ALA A 31 -13.31 0.21 15.24
CA ALA A 31 -12.54 0.21 16.49
C ALA A 31 -11.08 -0.19 16.25
N GLU A 32 -10.82 -1.25 15.50
CA GLU A 32 -9.50 -1.80 15.23
C GLU A 32 -8.60 -0.83 14.47
N TYR A 33 -9.14 -0.11 13.47
CA TYR A 33 -8.39 0.84 12.64
C TYR A 33 -8.52 2.29 13.11
N GLY A 34 -9.10 2.51 14.28
CA GLY A 34 -9.23 3.84 14.87
C GLY A 34 -9.99 4.85 13.99
N VAL A 35 -10.99 4.41 13.22
CA VAL A 35 -11.75 5.29 12.31
C VAL A 35 -12.68 6.18 13.15
N LYS A 36 -12.41 7.49 13.13
CA LYS A 36 -13.27 8.47 13.81
C LYS A 36 -14.54 8.70 12.99
N THR A 37 -15.66 8.18 13.46
CA THR A 37 -16.97 8.24 12.79
C THR A 37 -18.10 8.19 13.81
N GLN A 38 -19.30 8.62 13.39
CA GLN A 38 -20.52 8.50 14.20
C GLN A 38 -21.06 7.06 14.26
N GLY A 39 -20.46 6.11 13.55
CA GLY A 39 -20.80 4.69 13.56
C GLY A 39 -20.80 4.05 12.18
N GLU A 40 -21.14 2.77 12.15
CA GLU A 40 -21.08 1.92 10.94
C GLU A 40 -22.07 2.33 9.83
N ARG A 41 -23.03 3.20 10.16
CA ARG A 41 -24.03 3.72 9.19
C ARG A 41 -23.67 5.09 8.65
N ALA A 42 -22.61 5.73 9.16
CA ALA A 42 -22.20 7.03 8.69
C ALA A 42 -21.83 6.97 7.20
N ALA A 43 -22.26 7.96 6.45
CA ALA A 43 -21.89 8.06 5.04
C ALA A 43 -20.40 8.40 4.92
N ILE A 44 -19.66 7.74 4.02
CA ILE A 44 -18.22 7.94 3.87
C ILE A 44 -17.83 9.40 3.58
N ARG A 45 -18.72 10.15 2.91
CA ARG A 45 -18.55 11.57 2.62
C ARG A 45 -18.49 12.47 3.87
N THR A 46 -18.92 11.96 5.05
CA THR A 46 -18.89 12.70 6.31
C THR A 46 -17.59 12.49 7.09
N LEU A 47 -16.70 11.66 6.58
CA LEU A 47 -15.41 11.37 7.17
C LEU A 47 -14.36 12.36 6.65
N SER A 48 -13.38 12.70 7.49
CA SER A 48 -12.16 13.38 7.02
C SER A 48 -11.33 12.45 6.12
N GLY A 49 -10.46 13.02 5.29
CA GLY A 49 -9.59 12.25 4.36
C GLY A 49 -8.83 11.13 5.06
N GLY A 50 -8.19 11.40 6.20
CA GLY A 50 -7.48 10.38 6.97
C GLY A 50 -8.37 9.27 7.51
N ASN A 51 -9.63 9.57 7.88
CA ASN A 51 -10.58 8.53 8.30
C ASN A 51 -11.13 7.73 7.12
N VAL A 52 -11.27 8.34 5.94
CA VAL A 52 -11.55 7.60 4.70
C VAL A 52 -10.41 6.64 4.39
N GLN A 53 -9.16 7.09 4.47
CA GLN A 53 -7.97 6.26 4.26
C GLN A 53 -7.93 5.07 5.21
N ARG A 54 -8.12 5.29 6.52
CA ARG A 54 -8.21 4.21 7.52
C ARG A 54 -9.34 3.23 7.22
N ALA A 55 -10.50 3.70 6.76
CA ALA A 55 -11.62 2.84 6.40
C ALA A 55 -11.35 1.99 5.15
N VAL A 56 -10.62 2.54 4.18
CA VAL A 56 -10.16 1.81 2.98
C VAL A 56 -9.15 0.74 3.38
N LEU A 57 -8.14 1.10 4.16
CA LEU A 57 -7.13 0.16 4.65
C LEU A 57 -7.73 -0.97 5.48
N ALA A 58 -8.71 -0.66 6.35
CA ALA A 58 -9.45 -1.67 7.09
C ALA A 58 -10.12 -2.69 6.17
N ARG A 59 -10.68 -2.24 5.06
CA ARG A 59 -11.29 -3.12 4.07
C ARG A 59 -10.28 -4.00 3.33
N GLU A 60 -9.15 -3.41 2.93
CA GLU A 60 -8.17 -4.10 2.09
C GLU A 60 -7.25 -5.03 2.89
N LEU A 61 -6.87 -4.64 4.11
CA LEU A 61 -5.92 -5.39 4.94
C LEU A 61 -6.57 -6.40 5.88
N ALA A 62 -7.89 -6.34 6.07
CA ALA A 62 -8.60 -7.26 6.96
C ALA A 62 -8.87 -8.65 6.35
N GLY A 63 -8.50 -8.89 5.10
CA GLY A 63 -8.56 -10.17 4.41
C GLY A 63 -7.21 -10.88 4.38
N GLU A 64 -7.23 -12.16 4.04
CA GLU A 64 -6.04 -12.93 3.69
C GLU A 64 -5.75 -12.70 2.19
N ALA A 65 -5.01 -11.65 1.88
CA ALA A 65 -4.59 -11.38 0.51
C ALA A 65 -3.22 -12.03 0.27
N GLU A 66 -3.07 -12.76 -0.84
CA GLU A 66 -1.78 -13.28 -1.30
C GLU A 66 -0.91 -12.18 -1.91
N LEU A 67 -1.54 -11.15 -2.48
CA LEU A 67 -0.89 -9.98 -3.07
C LEU A 67 -1.60 -8.70 -2.65
N LEU A 68 -0.84 -7.76 -2.13
CA LEU A 68 -1.28 -6.40 -1.82
C LEU A 68 -0.64 -5.41 -2.80
N LEU A 69 -1.49 -4.66 -3.50
CA LEU A 69 -1.08 -3.52 -4.31
C LEU A 69 -1.45 -2.24 -3.55
N VAL A 70 -0.46 -1.48 -3.13
CA VAL A 70 -0.64 -0.34 -2.22
C VAL A 70 0.02 0.89 -2.83
N SER A 71 -0.73 1.97 -2.97
CA SER A 71 -0.23 3.22 -3.51
C SER A 71 -0.43 4.35 -2.51
N ASN A 72 0.67 5.01 -2.12
CA ASN A 72 0.71 6.15 -1.20
C ASN A 72 -0.18 5.94 0.06
N PRO A 73 0.00 4.83 0.81
CA PRO A 73 -0.94 4.42 1.86
C PRO A 73 -1.01 5.39 3.03
N VAL A 74 0.04 6.18 3.23
CA VAL A 74 0.17 7.07 4.40
C VAL A 74 -0.02 8.55 4.07
N PHE A 75 -0.37 8.85 2.81
CA PHE A 75 -0.53 10.24 2.37
C PHE A 75 -1.56 11.01 3.22
N GLY A 76 -1.12 12.13 3.81
CA GLY A 76 -1.97 13.01 4.63
C GLY A 76 -2.35 12.45 6.00
N LEU A 77 -1.62 11.46 6.51
CA LEU A 77 -1.82 10.89 7.84
C LEU A 77 -0.81 11.47 8.85
N ASP A 78 -1.20 11.43 10.13
CA ASP A 78 -0.30 11.75 11.24
C ASP A 78 0.71 10.61 11.48
N PHE A 79 1.81 10.92 12.19
CA PHE A 79 2.90 9.96 12.45
C PHE A 79 2.45 8.66 13.12
N ALA A 80 1.48 8.73 14.04
CA ALA A 80 0.99 7.55 14.73
C ALA A 80 0.22 6.63 13.76
N ALA A 81 -0.58 7.21 12.86
CA ALA A 81 -1.28 6.48 11.83
C ALA A 81 -0.32 5.86 10.80
N VAL A 82 0.73 6.59 10.42
CA VAL A 82 1.79 6.07 9.54
C VAL A 82 2.41 4.82 10.14
N ALA A 83 2.89 4.90 11.38
CA ALA A 83 3.49 3.75 12.08
C ALA A 83 2.55 2.54 12.17
N GLU A 84 1.26 2.78 12.43
CA GLU A 84 0.26 1.73 12.46
C GLU A 84 0.10 1.03 11.10
N ILE A 85 0.02 1.80 10.00
CA ILE A 85 -0.15 1.25 8.66
C ILE A 85 1.08 0.48 8.22
N HIS A 86 2.28 1.02 8.47
CA HIS A 86 3.53 0.31 8.22
C HIS A 86 3.57 -1.03 8.96
N GLY A 87 3.23 -1.04 10.25
CA GLY A 87 3.13 -2.29 11.02
C GLY A 87 2.16 -3.30 10.43
N ARG A 88 1.03 -2.85 9.89
CA ARG A 88 0.05 -3.74 9.24
C ARG A 88 0.52 -4.30 7.90
N LEU A 89 1.25 -3.51 7.09
CA LEU A 89 1.86 -3.97 5.84
C LEU A 89 2.93 -5.01 6.12
N LEU A 90 3.81 -4.75 7.08
CA LEU A 90 4.82 -5.71 7.53
C LEU A 90 4.19 -7.00 8.06
N ALA A 91 3.16 -6.89 8.89
CA ALA A 91 2.44 -8.06 9.40
C ALA A 91 1.75 -8.87 8.28
N ALA A 92 1.26 -8.25 7.22
CA ALA A 92 0.72 -8.95 6.06
C ALA A 92 1.83 -9.70 5.31
N ARG A 93 2.99 -9.07 5.07
CA ARG A 93 4.17 -9.70 4.50
C ARG A 93 4.63 -10.91 5.34
N ASP A 94 4.70 -10.75 6.64
CA ASP A 94 5.15 -11.81 7.56
C ASP A 94 4.19 -13.02 7.60
N ARG A 95 2.92 -12.81 7.23
CA ARG A 95 1.95 -13.90 6.98
C ARG A 95 2.09 -14.53 5.59
N GLY A 96 3.00 -14.06 4.75
CA GLY A 96 3.28 -14.62 3.42
C GLY A 96 2.66 -13.84 2.24
N ALA A 97 2.04 -12.67 2.47
CA ALA A 97 1.56 -11.84 1.39
C ALA A 97 2.72 -11.17 0.64
N ALA A 98 2.68 -11.17 -0.68
CA ALA A 98 3.51 -10.29 -1.48
C ALA A 98 2.97 -8.86 -1.42
N VAL A 99 3.84 -7.86 -1.23
CA VAL A 99 3.44 -6.45 -1.17
C VAL A 99 4.14 -5.66 -2.26
N LEU A 100 3.38 -5.08 -3.17
CA LEU A 100 3.87 -4.07 -4.11
C LEU A 100 3.45 -2.69 -3.59
N LEU A 101 4.42 -1.97 -3.03
CA LEU A 101 4.24 -0.62 -2.52
C LEU A 101 4.70 0.39 -3.55
N VAL A 102 3.82 1.31 -3.92
CA VAL A 102 4.15 2.51 -4.71
C VAL A 102 4.09 3.70 -3.78
N SER A 103 5.19 4.43 -3.63
CA SER A 103 5.27 5.61 -2.78
C SER A 103 6.22 6.65 -3.39
N GLU A 104 5.91 7.91 -3.18
CA GLU A 104 6.81 9.04 -3.48
C GLU A 104 7.71 9.37 -2.28
N ASP A 105 7.45 8.79 -1.12
CA ASP A 105 8.23 8.97 0.10
C ASP A 105 9.36 7.93 0.16
N LEU A 106 10.60 8.41 -0.04
CA LEU A 106 11.79 7.56 0.01
C LEU A 106 12.03 6.95 1.40
N ASP A 107 11.64 7.63 2.48
CA ASP A 107 11.79 7.10 3.83
C ASP A 107 10.87 5.91 4.06
N GLU A 108 9.63 5.99 3.54
CA GLU A 108 8.69 4.88 3.55
C GLU A 108 9.26 3.67 2.79
N LEU A 109 9.77 3.88 1.57
CA LEU A 109 10.34 2.80 0.76
C LEU A 109 11.56 2.16 1.41
N LEU A 110 12.51 2.97 1.93
CA LEU A 110 13.71 2.48 2.60
C LEU A 110 13.40 1.73 3.91
N ALA A 111 12.31 2.10 4.59
CA ALA A 111 11.90 1.45 5.84
C ALA A 111 11.16 0.12 5.63
N LEU A 112 10.44 -0.05 4.52
CA LEU A 112 9.50 -1.16 4.34
C LEU A 112 9.91 -2.16 3.28
N ALA A 113 10.63 -1.73 2.23
CA ALA A 113 10.90 -2.55 1.07
C ALA A 113 12.12 -3.47 1.26
N ASP A 114 12.07 -4.66 0.67
CA ASP A 114 13.23 -5.54 0.50
C ASP A 114 14.00 -5.19 -0.78
N ARG A 115 13.28 -4.65 -1.79
CA ARG A 115 13.81 -4.26 -3.09
C ARG A 115 13.10 -3.00 -3.55
N ILE A 116 13.86 -2.05 -4.11
CA ILE A 116 13.35 -0.77 -4.59
C ILE A 116 13.58 -0.68 -6.10
N VAL A 117 12.50 -0.34 -6.80
CA VAL A 117 12.51 -0.12 -8.25
C VAL A 117 12.10 1.31 -8.52
N VAL A 118 12.93 2.05 -9.26
CA VAL A 118 12.62 3.42 -9.67
C VAL A 118 12.10 3.42 -11.10
N MET A 119 10.95 4.06 -11.28
CA MET A 119 10.34 4.25 -12.58
C MET A 119 10.42 5.72 -13.00
N SER A 120 10.82 5.98 -14.22
CA SER A 120 10.81 7.30 -14.85
C SER A 120 10.41 7.16 -16.31
N GLU A 121 9.57 8.07 -16.81
CA GLU A 121 9.09 8.10 -18.21
C GLU A 121 8.57 6.75 -18.74
N GLY A 122 7.88 5.99 -17.87
CA GLY A 122 7.30 4.69 -18.21
C GLY A 122 8.31 3.54 -18.29
N ARG A 123 9.54 3.72 -17.81
CA ARG A 123 10.61 2.71 -17.80
C ARG A 123 11.14 2.50 -16.40
N ILE A 124 11.63 1.29 -16.13
CA ILE A 124 12.44 1.02 -14.95
C ILE A 124 13.85 1.55 -15.24
N VAL A 125 14.28 2.53 -14.43
CA VAL A 125 15.56 3.21 -14.56
C VAL A 125 16.57 2.80 -13.51
N HIS A 126 16.11 2.19 -12.41
CA HIS A 126 16.98 1.68 -11.35
C HIS A 126 16.28 0.55 -10.61
N ASP A 127 17.04 -0.43 -10.15
CA ASP A 127 16.58 -1.62 -9.45
C ASP A 127 17.66 -2.09 -8.48
N VAL A 128 17.35 -2.05 -7.17
CA VAL A 128 18.36 -2.29 -6.13
C VAL A 128 17.72 -2.94 -4.90
N PRO A 129 18.44 -3.86 -4.20
CA PRO A 129 18.05 -4.28 -2.86
C PRO A 129 18.02 -3.10 -1.90
N ALA A 130 16.99 -3.00 -1.07
CA ALA A 130 16.83 -1.88 -0.14
C ALA A 130 18.00 -1.77 0.86
N ALA A 131 18.58 -2.90 1.29
CA ALA A 131 19.71 -2.96 2.21
C ALA A 131 21.00 -2.25 1.70
N GLY A 132 21.11 -1.94 0.41
CA GLY A 132 22.24 -1.22 -0.19
C GLY A 132 21.81 0.09 -0.86
N ALA A 133 20.56 0.47 -0.71
CA ALA A 133 20.02 1.64 -1.39
C ALA A 133 20.45 2.93 -0.69
N ASP A 134 20.97 3.87 -1.47
CA ASP A 134 21.31 5.22 -1.02
C ASP A 134 20.23 6.21 -1.44
N ARG A 135 19.78 7.03 -0.48
CA ARG A 135 18.74 8.04 -0.71
C ARG A 135 19.10 9.03 -1.83
N ALA A 136 20.34 9.49 -1.87
CA ALA A 136 20.78 10.48 -2.86
C ALA A 136 20.76 9.87 -4.26
N SER A 137 21.20 8.62 -4.40
CA SER A 137 21.16 7.85 -5.64
C SER A 137 19.72 7.64 -6.11
N LEU A 138 18.83 7.13 -5.25
CA LEU A 138 17.42 6.94 -5.59
C LEU A 138 16.77 8.25 -6.03
N GLY A 139 17.00 9.35 -5.29
CA GLY A 139 16.48 10.67 -5.64
C GLY A 139 16.99 11.18 -6.99
N ALA A 140 18.24 10.91 -7.35
CA ALA A 140 18.79 11.26 -8.66
C ALA A 140 18.09 10.53 -9.81
N PHE A 141 17.82 9.22 -9.65
CA PHE A 141 17.07 8.43 -10.63
C PHE A 141 15.59 8.88 -10.73
N MET A 142 14.94 9.18 -9.62
CA MET A 142 13.57 9.72 -9.61
C MET A 142 13.49 11.09 -10.30
N GLY A 143 14.52 11.92 -10.15
CA GLY A 143 14.64 13.24 -10.81
C GLY A 143 15.09 13.18 -12.28
N GLY A 144 15.18 12.00 -12.89
CA GLY A 144 15.57 11.82 -14.29
C GLY A 144 17.07 12.05 -14.58
N ARG A 145 17.90 12.24 -13.56
CA ARG A 145 19.35 12.47 -13.71
C ARG A 145 20.17 11.19 -13.87
N GLY A 146 19.55 10.02 -13.74
CA GLY A 146 20.21 8.71 -13.85
C GLY A 146 20.46 8.22 -15.27
N HIS A 147 19.99 8.89 -16.30
CA HIS A 147 20.10 8.43 -17.71
C HIS A 147 21.48 8.69 -18.36
N GLY A 148 22.47 9.24 -17.64
CA GLY A 148 23.73 9.72 -18.21
C GLY A 148 24.90 8.72 -18.19
N HIS A 149 24.81 7.54 -17.56
CA HIS A 149 26.03 6.72 -17.35
C HIS A 149 26.00 5.30 -17.92
N GLU A 150 24.88 4.76 -18.39
CA GLU A 150 24.86 3.38 -18.95
C GLU A 150 24.91 3.29 -20.49
N ALA A 151 24.82 4.42 -21.21
CA ALA A 151 24.90 4.40 -22.68
C ALA A 151 26.32 4.24 -23.24
N ALA A 152 27.38 4.13 -22.41
CA ALA A 152 28.76 4.11 -22.86
C ALA A 152 29.45 2.71 -22.83
N HIS A 153 28.76 1.65 -22.37
CA HIS A 153 29.45 0.34 -22.20
C HIS A 153 29.07 -0.73 -23.21
N ASP A 154 28.12 -0.52 -24.11
CA ASP A 154 27.69 -1.55 -25.07
C ASP A 154 28.05 -1.25 -26.56
N ALA A 155 28.85 -0.20 -26.82
CA ALA A 155 29.31 0.14 -28.17
C ALA A 155 30.67 -0.52 -28.57
N GLY A 156 31.20 -1.42 -27.74
CA GLY A 156 32.59 -1.95 -27.88
C GLY A 156 32.74 -3.42 -28.26
N LYS A 157 31.68 -4.15 -28.58
CA LYS A 157 31.79 -5.60 -28.87
C LYS A 157 31.00 -6.06 -30.11
N VAL A 158 31.18 -5.41 -31.25
CA VAL A 158 30.89 -6.01 -32.56
C VAL A 158 31.91 -5.46 -33.55
N ALA A 159 33.10 -6.03 -33.58
CA ALA A 159 34.02 -6.08 -34.74
C ALA A 159 35.26 -6.91 -34.38
N ALA A 160 35.22 -8.20 -34.62
CA ALA A 160 36.34 -9.04 -35.08
C ALA A 160 35.81 -10.45 -35.37
#